data_02eecd770610bf86be7ddd4acb38be2e
#
_entry.id   02eecd770610bf86be7ddd4acb38be2e
#
_cell.length_a   1.000
_cell.length_b   1.000
_cell.length_c   1.000
_cell.angle_alpha   90.00
_cell.angle_beta   90.00
_cell.angle_gamma   90.00
#
_symmetry.space_group_name_H-M   'P 1'
#
loop_
_entity.id
_entity.type
_entity.pdbx_description
1 polymer ?
#
loop_
_entity_poly.entity_id
_entity_poly.type
_entity_poly.pdbx_seq_one_letter_code
_entity_poly.pdbx_strand_id
1 'polypeptide(L)'
;GVELAVQASLVRTRDFEWIIGGNIARNESEVKSLGNTSQLINSYSDGAQLVSRVGESPYQFYGYQTLGVFSTQAEADAANLVNQKGQAYQAGDIHFVDQNGDGRIDSKDRVSLGSAAPKYFGGFFTRISYKSFALSAEFSYSKGNQAYNGVRRSLESLSTFGNQSAAVVNRWSLEGQQTNIPRAQWNDPMGNNDFSDRWIEDASFLRMKNVTFMIDGQGAYSMM
;
A
#
# COMPACT_ATOMS: atom_id res chain seq x y z
N GLY A 1 15.81 14.27 7.20
CA GLY A 1 14.54 14.73 6.63
C GLY A 1 14.61 16.17 6.16
N VAL A 2 13.66 16.53 5.30
CA VAL A 2 13.48 17.91 4.82
C VAL A 2 12.02 18.26 5.02
N GLU A 3 11.78 19.49 5.51
CA GLU A 3 10.43 20.02 5.70
C GLU A 3 10.37 21.46 5.18
N LEU A 4 9.27 21.78 4.49
CA LEU A 4 8.97 23.11 4.00
C LEU A 4 7.53 23.47 4.39
N ALA A 5 7.33 24.65 4.97
CA ALA A 5 6.00 25.21 5.22
C ALA A 5 5.92 26.61 4.62
N VAL A 6 4.80 26.89 3.94
CA VAL A 6 4.55 28.18 3.31
C VAL A 6 3.10 28.60 3.58
N GLN A 7 2.92 29.87 3.85
CA GLN A 7 1.59 30.50 3.94
C GLN A 7 1.65 31.84 3.23
N ALA A 8 0.59 32.17 2.48
CA ALA A 8 0.47 33.41 1.77
C ALA A 8 -0.98 33.96 1.81
N SER A 9 -1.11 35.26 1.93
CA SER A 9 -2.34 35.97 1.65
C SER A 9 -2.33 36.34 0.16
N LEU A 10 -3.13 35.65 -0.63
CA LEU A 10 -3.21 35.85 -2.09
C LEU A 10 -3.93 37.13 -2.46
N VAL A 11 -4.96 37.45 -1.70
CA VAL A 11 -5.75 38.66 -1.87
C VAL A 11 -6.09 39.20 -0.50
N ARG A 12 -5.91 40.51 -0.31
CA ARG A 12 -6.32 41.19 0.90
C ARG A 12 -6.87 42.58 0.55
N THR A 13 -8.14 42.74 0.81
CA THR A 13 -8.85 44.00 0.67
C THR A 13 -9.55 44.33 2.00
N ARG A 14 -10.33 45.43 2.04
CA ARG A 14 -11.11 45.82 3.22
C ARG A 14 -12.13 44.73 3.61
N ASP A 15 -12.80 44.14 2.64
CA ASP A 15 -13.95 43.26 2.86
C ASP A 15 -13.67 41.80 2.46
N PHE A 16 -12.55 41.52 1.79
CA PHE A 16 -12.21 40.17 1.29
C PHE A 16 -10.76 39.82 1.59
N GLU A 17 -10.54 38.62 2.13
CA GLU A 17 -9.22 38.04 2.32
C GLU A 17 -9.21 36.57 1.87
N TRP A 18 -8.16 36.20 1.13
CA TRP A 18 -7.91 34.82 0.76
C TRP A 18 -6.51 34.41 1.16
N ILE A 19 -6.46 33.44 2.08
CA ILE A 19 -5.22 32.88 2.60
C ILE A 19 -5.12 31.42 2.14
N ILE A 20 -3.96 31.03 1.68
CA ILE A 20 -3.60 29.63 1.46
C ILE A 20 -2.33 29.33 2.26
N GLY A 21 -2.18 28.09 2.67
CA GLY A 21 -0.95 27.62 3.28
C GLY A 21 -0.83 26.10 3.16
N GLY A 22 0.39 25.62 3.35
CA GLY A 22 0.64 24.20 3.32
C GLY A 22 2.05 23.87 3.74
N ASN A 23 2.24 22.61 4.01
CA ASN A 23 3.55 22.04 4.31
C ASN A 23 3.77 20.74 3.55
N ILE A 24 5.03 20.42 3.29
CA ILE A 24 5.49 19.16 2.77
C ILE A 24 6.69 18.70 3.58
N ALA A 25 6.69 17.43 3.95
CA ALA A 25 7.83 16.81 4.61
C ALA A 25 8.24 15.55 3.85
N ARG A 26 9.55 15.29 3.83
CA ARG A 26 10.18 14.07 3.36
C ARG A 26 11.13 13.57 4.41
N ASN A 27 10.88 12.35 4.90
CA ASN A 27 11.76 11.67 5.82
C ASN A 27 12.33 10.41 5.17
N GLU A 28 13.64 10.23 5.27
CA GLU A 28 14.33 9.01 4.87
C GLU A 28 15.07 8.45 6.07
N SER A 29 14.83 7.18 6.35
CA SER A 29 15.54 6.43 7.38
C SER A 29 16.35 5.33 6.72
N GLU A 30 17.57 5.14 7.18
CA GLU A 30 18.48 4.11 6.71
C GLU A 30 19.06 3.36 7.90
N VAL A 31 19.06 2.04 7.82
CA VAL A 31 19.69 1.18 8.83
C VAL A 31 21.20 1.21 8.65
N LYS A 32 21.92 1.77 9.60
CA LYS A 32 23.38 1.85 9.53
C LYS A 32 24.08 0.60 10.04
N SER A 33 23.50 -0.08 11.02
CA SER A 33 24.05 -1.31 11.59
C SER A 33 22.97 -2.13 12.28
N LEU A 34 23.11 -3.43 12.23
CA LEU A 34 22.27 -4.43 12.92
C LEU A 34 23.10 -5.35 13.84
N GLY A 35 24.22 -4.83 14.37
CA GLY A 35 25.17 -5.63 15.15
C GLY A 35 25.91 -6.64 14.26
N ASN A 36 25.78 -7.92 14.58
CA ASN A 36 26.48 -9.00 13.87
C ASN A 36 25.70 -9.58 12.68
N THR A 37 24.55 -9.00 12.31
CA THR A 37 23.73 -9.49 11.20
C THR A 37 23.60 -8.41 10.11
N SER A 38 23.44 -8.86 8.86
CA SER A 38 23.18 -7.97 7.73
C SER A 38 21.70 -7.64 7.54
N GLN A 39 20.82 -8.47 8.12
CA GLN A 39 19.37 -8.30 8.03
C GLN A 39 18.65 -8.86 9.26
N LEU A 40 17.48 -8.26 9.56
CA LEU A 40 16.51 -8.75 10.53
C LEU A 40 15.18 -8.97 9.82
N ILE A 41 14.57 -10.14 10.03
CA ILE A 41 13.26 -10.47 9.49
C ILE A 41 12.29 -10.65 10.65
N ASN A 42 11.23 -9.84 10.65
CA ASN A 42 10.11 -9.96 11.57
C ASN A 42 8.97 -10.69 10.87
N SER A 43 8.54 -11.82 11.42
CA SER A 43 7.43 -12.61 10.89
C SER A 43 6.21 -12.46 11.80
N TYR A 44 5.04 -12.32 11.21
CA TYR A 44 3.77 -12.20 11.88
C TYR A 44 2.94 -13.48 11.74
N SER A 45 1.99 -13.68 12.62
CA SER A 45 1.18 -14.92 12.69
C SER A 45 0.35 -15.20 11.44
N ASP A 46 0.04 -14.17 10.67
CA ASP A 46 -0.66 -14.27 9.39
C ASP A 46 0.25 -14.53 8.19
N GLY A 47 1.56 -14.75 8.43
CA GLY A 47 2.56 -15.01 7.39
C GLY A 47 3.15 -13.77 6.74
N ALA A 48 2.70 -12.56 7.11
CA ALA A 48 3.34 -11.33 6.67
C ALA A 48 4.77 -11.22 7.23
N GLN A 49 5.67 -10.64 6.46
CA GLN A 49 7.06 -10.45 6.86
C GLN A 49 7.53 -9.03 6.57
N LEU A 50 8.32 -8.50 7.48
CA LEU A 50 9.05 -7.25 7.32
C LEU A 50 10.55 -7.52 7.41
N VAL A 51 11.31 -6.85 6.58
CA VAL A 51 12.79 -6.92 6.61
C VAL A 51 13.38 -5.55 6.89
N SER A 52 14.45 -5.55 7.67
CA SER A 52 15.37 -4.41 7.82
C SER A 52 16.76 -4.88 7.43
N ARG A 53 17.39 -4.20 6.46
CA ARG A 53 18.74 -4.50 5.98
C ARG A 53 19.64 -3.29 6.15
N VAL A 54 20.92 -3.55 6.40
CA VAL A 54 21.92 -2.47 6.44
C VAL A 54 22.00 -1.80 5.08
N GLY A 55 21.95 -0.48 5.07
CA GLY A 55 21.94 0.35 3.85
C GLY A 55 20.55 0.62 3.27
N GLU A 56 19.49 0.03 3.81
CA GLU A 56 18.11 0.19 3.32
C GLU A 56 17.21 0.84 4.39
N SER A 57 16.01 1.24 3.97
CA SER A 57 14.96 1.68 4.89
C SER A 57 14.51 0.51 5.80
N PRO A 58 14.25 0.75 7.10
CA PRO A 58 13.78 -0.29 7.99
C PRO A 58 12.33 -0.71 7.68
N TYR A 59 11.98 -1.93 8.13
CA TYR A 59 10.61 -2.45 8.11
C TYR A 59 9.94 -2.45 6.73
N GLN A 60 10.69 -2.85 5.70
CA GLN A 60 10.12 -3.04 4.36
C GLN A 60 9.31 -4.34 4.32
N PHE A 61 8.19 -4.34 3.59
CA PHE A 61 7.45 -5.57 3.29
C PHE A 61 8.37 -6.55 2.55
N TYR A 62 8.41 -7.81 3.00
CA TYR A 62 9.35 -8.81 2.49
C TYR A 62 8.61 -10.08 2.09
N GLY A 63 8.51 -10.32 0.81
CA GLY A 63 7.71 -11.42 0.27
C GLY A 63 8.02 -11.72 -1.18
N TYR A 64 7.15 -12.49 -1.80
CA TYR A 64 7.29 -12.88 -3.20
C TYR A 64 6.74 -11.82 -4.15
N GLN A 65 7.39 -11.69 -5.28
CA GLN A 65 6.87 -10.94 -6.42
C GLN A 65 6.09 -11.88 -7.32
N THR A 66 5.02 -11.41 -7.96
CA THR A 66 4.15 -12.23 -8.80
C THR A 66 3.99 -11.64 -10.20
N LEU A 67 3.78 -12.52 -11.19
CA LEU A 67 3.47 -12.19 -12.57
C LEU A 67 1.99 -12.43 -12.92
N GLY A 68 1.15 -12.70 -11.92
CA GLY A 68 -0.26 -13.04 -12.10
C GLY A 68 -0.53 -14.52 -11.87
N VAL A 69 -1.43 -15.10 -12.64
CA VAL A 69 -1.84 -16.52 -12.58
C VAL A 69 -1.43 -17.18 -13.88
N PHE A 70 -0.90 -18.39 -13.83
CA PHE A 70 -0.69 -19.20 -15.02
C PHE A 70 -2.04 -19.46 -15.70
N SER A 71 -2.28 -18.86 -16.86
CA SER A 71 -3.56 -18.98 -17.54
C SER A 71 -3.72 -20.34 -18.21
N THR A 72 -2.62 -20.96 -18.65
CA THR A 72 -2.58 -22.25 -19.31
C THR A 72 -1.56 -23.20 -18.69
N GLN A 73 -1.75 -24.51 -18.89
CA GLN A 73 -0.78 -25.49 -18.48
C GLN A 73 0.55 -25.35 -19.25
N ALA A 74 0.47 -24.96 -20.52
CA ALA A 74 1.67 -24.72 -21.34
C ALA A 74 2.55 -23.58 -20.76
N GLU A 75 1.95 -22.52 -20.20
CA GLU A 75 2.69 -21.46 -19.50
C GLU A 75 3.37 -21.99 -18.24
N ALA A 76 2.67 -22.78 -17.42
CA ALA A 76 3.23 -23.35 -16.21
C ALA A 76 4.38 -24.34 -16.52
N ASP A 77 4.21 -25.19 -17.52
CA ASP A 77 5.24 -26.15 -17.97
C ASP A 77 6.48 -25.42 -18.53
N ALA A 78 6.27 -24.35 -19.29
CA ALA A 78 7.37 -23.53 -19.83
C ALA A 78 8.16 -22.80 -18.74
N ALA A 79 7.50 -22.36 -17.67
CA ALA A 79 8.15 -21.75 -16.52
C ALA A 79 8.98 -22.76 -15.72
N ASN A 80 8.61 -24.05 -15.73
CA ASN A 80 9.30 -25.15 -15.07
C ASN A 80 9.64 -24.88 -13.58
N LEU A 81 8.69 -24.29 -12.85
CA LEU A 81 8.86 -23.92 -11.45
C LEU A 81 8.27 -24.96 -10.52
N VAL A 82 8.93 -25.16 -9.39
CA VAL A 82 8.43 -26.00 -8.28
C VAL A 82 8.36 -25.19 -6.99
N ASN A 83 7.43 -25.53 -6.10
CA ASN A 83 7.36 -24.95 -4.78
C ASN A 83 8.44 -25.53 -3.82
N GLN A 84 8.48 -25.06 -2.57
CA GLN A 84 9.41 -25.53 -1.55
C GLN A 84 9.36 -27.05 -1.33
N LYS A 85 8.22 -27.70 -1.61
CA LYS A 85 8.02 -29.14 -1.45
C LYS A 85 8.39 -29.94 -2.72
N GLY A 86 8.86 -29.26 -3.78
CA GLY A 86 9.18 -29.89 -5.06
C GLY A 86 7.96 -30.21 -5.93
N GLN A 87 6.79 -29.62 -5.66
CA GLN A 87 5.58 -29.78 -6.45
C GLN A 87 5.58 -28.75 -7.59
N ALA A 88 5.34 -29.20 -8.83
CA ALA A 88 5.29 -28.31 -9.98
C ALA A 88 4.03 -27.46 -9.96
N TYR A 89 4.19 -26.17 -10.27
CA TYR A 89 3.06 -25.26 -10.48
C TYR A 89 2.26 -25.67 -11.71
N GLN A 90 0.98 -25.38 -11.70
CA GLN A 90 0.03 -25.77 -12.74
C GLN A 90 -0.80 -24.56 -13.17
N ALA A 91 -1.56 -24.72 -14.26
CA ALA A 91 -2.55 -23.74 -14.66
C ALA A 91 -3.49 -23.39 -13.49
N GLY A 92 -3.73 -22.09 -13.31
CA GLY A 92 -4.50 -21.54 -12.21
C GLY A 92 -3.72 -21.26 -10.93
N ASP A 93 -2.46 -21.67 -10.80
CA ASP A 93 -1.60 -21.28 -9.69
C ASP A 93 -0.99 -19.88 -9.92
N ILE A 94 -0.56 -19.24 -8.85
CA ILE A 94 0.17 -17.98 -8.93
C ILE A 94 1.54 -18.21 -9.56
N HIS A 95 1.85 -17.39 -10.54
CA HIS A 95 3.18 -17.32 -11.15
C HIS A 95 4.07 -16.42 -10.30
N PHE A 96 4.82 -17.01 -9.38
CA PHE A 96 5.84 -16.33 -8.60
C PHE A 96 7.12 -16.12 -9.43
N VAL A 97 7.83 -15.02 -9.14
CA VAL A 97 9.11 -14.73 -9.77
C VAL A 97 10.21 -15.51 -9.08
N ASP A 98 10.92 -16.34 -9.82
CA ASP A 98 12.17 -16.99 -9.41
C ASP A 98 13.29 -15.94 -9.52
N GLN A 99 13.73 -15.41 -8.37
CA GLN A 99 14.69 -14.30 -8.32
C GLN A 99 16.13 -14.79 -8.54
N ASN A 100 16.42 -16.02 -8.20
CA ASN A 100 17.76 -16.58 -8.28
C ASN A 100 17.97 -17.53 -9.48
N GLY A 101 16.90 -17.90 -10.21
CA GLY A 101 16.92 -18.72 -11.40
C GLY A 101 17.20 -20.20 -11.14
N ASP A 102 16.89 -20.70 -9.92
CA ASP A 102 17.14 -22.10 -9.58
C ASP A 102 15.95 -23.04 -9.86
N GLY A 103 14.84 -22.51 -10.40
CA GLY A 103 13.62 -23.24 -10.74
C GLY A 103 12.75 -23.60 -9.53
N ARG A 104 13.08 -23.09 -8.35
CA ARG A 104 12.37 -23.37 -7.11
C ARG A 104 11.93 -22.08 -6.44
N ILE A 105 10.68 -21.96 -6.09
CA ILE A 105 10.16 -20.83 -5.32
C ILE A 105 10.32 -21.13 -3.84
N ASP A 106 11.28 -20.45 -3.19
CA ASP A 106 11.58 -20.60 -1.77
C ASP A 106 11.93 -19.26 -1.10
N SER A 107 12.47 -19.31 0.12
CA SER A 107 12.81 -18.11 0.88
C SER A 107 13.84 -17.20 0.21
N LYS A 108 14.61 -17.70 -0.77
CA LYS A 108 15.63 -16.93 -1.49
C LYS A 108 15.02 -16.02 -2.56
N ASP A 109 13.77 -16.29 -2.97
CA ASP A 109 13.04 -15.49 -3.96
C ASP A 109 12.26 -14.34 -3.35
N ARG A 110 12.36 -14.18 -2.03
CA ARG A 110 11.73 -13.05 -1.34
C ARG A 110 12.53 -11.78 -1.54
N VAL A 111 11.80 -10.73 -1.87
CA VAL A 111 12.35 -9.39 -2.12
C VAL A 111 11.62 -8.33 -1.30
N SER A 112 12.19 -7.13 -1.25
CA SER A 112 11.48 -5.98 -0.71
C SER A 112 10.35 -5.59 -1.66
N LEU A 113 9.13 -5.58 -1.14
CA LEU A 113 7.90 -5.22 -1.87
C LEU A 113 7.50 -3.76 -1.63
N GLY A 114 8.28 -3.03 -0.83
CA GLY A 114 8.04 -1.64 -0.51
C GLY A 114 7.87 -1.38 0.99
N SER A 115 7.39 -0.21 1.36
CA SER A 115 7.36 0.28 2.74
C SER A 115 6.05 0.96 3.10
N ALA A 116 5.66 0.82 4.37
CA ALA A 116 4.55 1.58 4.94
C ALA A 116 4.93 3.06 5.22
N ALA A 117 6.21 3.41 5.20
CA ALA A 117 6.67 4.78 5.39
C ALA A 117 6.40 5.62 4.13
N PRO A 118 5.77 6.79 4.27
CA PRO A 118 5.52 7.65 3.12
C PRO A 118 6.82 8.30 2.64
N LYS A 119 6.93 8.49 1.32
CA LYS A 119 8.01 9.28 0.70
C LYS A 119 7.78 10.77 0.92
N TYR A 120 6.54 11.21 0.86
CA TYR A 120 6.12 12.59 1.09
C TYR A 120 4.81 12.61 1.87
N PHE A 121 4.68 13.55 2.80
CA PHE A 121 3.44 13.78 3.51
C PHE A 121 3.34 15.26 3.93
N GLY A 122 2.12 15.68 4.23
CA GLY A 122 1.87 17.05 4.63
C GLY A 122 0.40 17.40 4.64
N GLY A 123 0.15 18.70 4.60
CA GLY A 123 -1.19 19.25 4.55
C GLY A 123 -1.22 20.59 3.86
N PHE A 124 -2.40 21.00 3.47
CA PHE A 124 -2.65 22.34 2.97
C PHE A 124 -4.03 22.81 3.40
N PHE A 125 -4.20 24.10 3.44
CA PHE A 125 -5.46 24.72 3.78
C PHE A 125 -5.74 25.92 2.87
N THR A 126 -7.00 26.25 2.76
CA THR A 126 -7.49 27.48 2.16
C THR A 126 -8.49 28.13 3.12
N ARG A 127 -8.42 29.43 3.25
CA ARG A 127 -9.39 30.25 4.00
C ARG A 127 -9.78 31.46 3.17
N ILE A 128 -11.06 31.61 2.95
CA ILE A 128 -11.67 32.75 2.26
C ILE A 128 -12.57 33.46 3.28
N SER A 129 -12.36 34.75 3.45
CA SER A 129 -13.19 35.61 4.32
C SER A 129 -13.78 36.71 3.47
N TYR A 130 -15.06 36.96 3.63
CA TYR A 130 -15.76 38.04 2.99
C TYR A 130 -16.73 38.71 3.99
N LYS A 131 -16.42 39.92 4.40
CA LYS A 131 -17.15 40.65 5.46
C LYS A 131 -17.24 39.79 6.72
N SER A 132 -18.46 39.47 7.17
CA SER A 132 -18.72 38.64 8.35
C SER A 132 -18.70 37.12 8.06
N PHE A 133 -18.40 36.68 6.85
CA PHE A 133 -18.40 35.26 6.49
C PHE A 133 -16.98 34.77 6.31
N ALA A 134 -16.69 33.57 6.80
CA ALA A 134 -15.45 32.88 6.49
C ALA A 134 -15.71 31.41 6.19
N LEU A 135 -15.04 30.93 5.15
CA LEU A 135 -15.00 29.50 4.77
C LEU A 135 -13.57 29.04 4.79
N SER A 136 -13.30 27.96 5.49
CA SER A 136 -12.00 27.31 5.48
C SER A 136 -12.11 25.82 5.16
N ALA A 137 -11.12 25.29 4.48
CA ALA A 137 -10.99 23.86 4.23
C ALA A 137 -9.54 23.43 4.48
N GLU A 138 -9.38 22.28 5.12
CA GLU A 138 -8.08 21.70 5.49
C GLU A 138 -7.94 20.31 4.88
N PHE A 139 -6.77 20.04 4.33
CA PHE A 139 -6.45 18.78 3.68
C PHE A 139 -5.16 18.19 4.26
N SER A 140 -5.10 16.88 4.29
CA SER A 140 -3.86 16.14 4.55
C SER A 140 -3.61 15.14 3.44
N TYR A 141 -2.35 14.88 3.17
CA TYR A 141 -1.94 13.90 2.17
C TYR A 141 -0.76 13.08 2.63
N SER A 142 -0.68 11.88 2.09
CA SER A 142 0.47 10.98 2.20
C SER A 142 0.69 10.34 0.84
N LYS A 143 1.94 10.21 0.42
CA LYS A 143 2.30 9.68 -0.90
C LYS A 143 3.46 8.71 -0.83
N GLY A 144 3.32 7.58 -1.56
CA GLY A 144 4.37 6.59 -1.75
C GLY A 144 4.52 5.60 -0.61
N ASN A 145 3.59 5.59 0.34
CA ASN A 145 3.44 4.54 1.34
C ASN A 145 2.55 3.42 0.81
N GLN A 146 2.81 2.22 1.30
CA GLN A 146 2.06 1.02 0.99
C GLN A 146 1.43 0.43 2.24
N ALA A 147 0.39 -0.37 2.08
CA ALA A 147 -0.25 -1.08 3.17
C ALA A 147 -0.46 -2.56 2.79
N TYR A 148 -0.28 -3.41 3.77
CA TYR A 148 -0.67 -4.81 3.67
C TYR A 148 -2.16 -4.96 3.94
N ASN A 149 -2.90 -5.53 2.97
CA ASN A 149 -4.32 -5.81 3.09
C ASN A 149 -4.56 -7.28 3.53
N GLY A 150 -4.35 -7.56 4.81
CA GLY A 150 -4.57 -8.89 5.39
C GLY A 150 -6.04 -9.33 5.37
N VAL A 151 -6.98 -8.37 5.40
CA VAL A 151 -8.43 -8.67 5.27
C VAL A 151 -8.73 -9.20 3.87
N ARG A 152 -8.26 -8.55 2.82
CA ARG A 152 -8.40 -9.01 1.44
C ARG A 152 -7.76 -10.38 1.27
N ARG A 153 -6.56 -10.60 1.78
CA ARG A 153 -5.89 -11.90 1.74
C ARG A 153 -6.75 -12.99 2.37
N SER A 154 -7.33 -12.75 3.53
CA SER A 154 -8.22 -13.72 4.20
C SER A 154 -9.48 -14.00 3.38
N LEU A 155 -10.11 -12.96 2.80
CA LEU A 155 -11.35 -13.07 2.04
C LEU A 155 -11.17 -13.61 0.61
N GLU A 156 -9.95 -13.61 0.07
CA GLU A 156 -9.62 -14.07 -1.28
C GLU A 156 -8.71 -15.31 -1.27
N SER A 157 -8.54 -15.96 -0.12
CA SER A 157 -7.60 -17.09 0.03
C SER A 157 -7.98 -18.33 -0.76
N LEU A 158 -9.29 -18.59 -0.98
CA LEU A 158 -9.80 -19.77 -1.69
C LEU A 158 -9.29 -21.13 -1.14
N SER A 159 -8.80 -21.13 0.12
CA SER A 159 -8.16 -22.27 0.77
C SER A 159 -8.94 -22.84 1.94
N THR A 160 -10.04 -22.20 2.33
CA THR A 160 -10.89 -22.58 3.48
C THR A 160 -12.38 -22.48 3.12
N PHE A 161 -13.24 -22.99 4.00
CA PHE A 161 -14.71 -22.86 3.87
C PHE A 161 -15.27 -21.55 4.47
N GLY A 162 -14.41 -20.60 4.84
CA GLY A 162 -14.84 -19.30 5.35
C GLY A 162 -15.55 -18.45 4.30
N ASN A 163 -16.21 -17.39 4.78
CA ASN A 163 -16.80 -16.40 3.87
C ASN A 163 -15.73 -15.74 3.03
N GLN A 164 -16.06 -15.45 1.78
CA GLN A 164 -15.16 -14.89 0.79
C GLN A 164 -15.74 -13.61 0.18
N SER A 165 -14.88 -12.78 -0.40
CA SER A 165 -15.31 -11.61 -1.14
C SER A 165 -15.94 -11.99 -2.49
N ALA A 166 -16.76 -11.12 -3.06
CA ALA A 166 -17.32 -11.32 -4.41
C ALA A 166 -16.24 -11.39 -5.50
N ALA A 167 -15.05 -10.86 -5.25
CA ALA A 167 -13.94 -10.90 -6.20
C ALA A 167 -13.57 -12.33 -6.61
N VAL A 168 -13.71 -13.31 -5.71
CA VAL A 168 -13.36 -14.72 -5.98
C VAL A 168 -14.23 -15.40 -7.02
N VAL A 169 -15.35 -14.79 -7.45
CA VAL A 169 -16.13 -15.26 -8.59
C VAL A 169 -15.27 -15.27 -9.86
N ASN A 170 -14.30 -14.35 -9.96
CA ASN A 170 -13.37 -14.25 -11.09
C ASN A 170 -12.13 -15.13 -10.94
N ARG A 171 -12.10 -16.08 -9.99
CA ARG A 171 -10.99 -17.01 -9.86
C ARG A 171 -10.76 -17.80 -11.14
N TRP A 172 -9.54 -18.21 -11.36
CA TRP A 172 -9.23 -19.11 -12.45
C TRP A 172 -10.02 -20.43 -12.31
N SER A 173 -10.71 -20.82 -13.36
CA SER A 173 -11.55 -22.01 -13.40
C SER A 173 -11.53 -22.72 -14.77
N LEU A 174 -10.97 -22.07 -15.78
CA LEU A 174 -10.93 -22.57 -17.15
C LEU A 174 -9.59 -22.21 -17.80
N GLU A 175 -9.02 -23.18 -18.52
CA GLU A 175 -7.79 -23.01 -19.30
C GLU A 175 -7.90 -21.80 -20.25
N GLY A 176 -6.86 -20.95 -20.24
CA GLY A 176 -6.82 -19.71 -21.03
C GLY A 176 -7.49 -18.51 -20.36
N GLN A 177 -8.12 -18.67 -19.21
CA GLN A 177 -8.75 -17.55 -18.48
C GLN A 177 -7.70 -16.58 -17.93
N GLN A 178 -7.81 -15.31 -18.28
CA GLN A 178 -6.98 -14.23 -17.76
C GLN A 178 -7.59 -13.68 -16.46
N THR A 179 -6.89 -13.86 -15.35
CA THR A 179 -7.32 -13.39 -14.03
C THR A 179 -6.13 -13.23 -13.10
N ASN A 180 -6.30 -12.42 -12.05
CA ASN A 180 -5.31 -12.26 -10.97
C ASN A 180 -5.64 -13.10 -9.72
N ILE A 181 -6.73 -13.88 -9.76
CA ILE A 181 -7.19 -14.70 -8.64
C ILE A 181 -6.96 -16.17 -9.00
N PRO A 182 -6.15 -16.89 -8.20
CA PRO A 182 -5.80 -18.28 -8.51
C PRO A 182 -7.00 -19.22 -8.40
N ARG A 183 -6.80 -20.45 -8.84
CA ARG A 183 -7.76 -21.54 -8.64
C ARG A 183 -7.99 -21.79 -7.15
N ALA A 184 -9.19 -22.28 -6.81
CA ALA A 184 -9.51 -22.68 -5.45
C ALA A 184 -8.82 -24.01 -5.11
N GLN A 185 -8.08 -24.05 -3.99
CA GLN A 185 -7.43 -25.26 -3.51
C GLN A 185 -7.50 -25.33 -1.99
N TRP A 186 -8.07 -26.43 -1.48
CA TRP A 186 -8.13 -26.67 -0.05
C TRP A 186 -6.73 -26.71 0.59
N ASN A 187 -6.55 -26.01 1.71
CA ASN A 187 -5.28 -25.89 2.45
C ASN A 187 -4.11 -25.31 1.65
N ASP A 188 -4.35 -24.71 0.48
CA ASP A 188 -3.33 -24.01 -0.29
C ASP A 188 -1.98 -24.77 -0.46
N PRO A 189 -2.00 -25.96 -1.04
CA PRO A 189 -0.79 -26.79 -1.12
C PRO A 189 0.33 -26.16 -1.96
N MET A 190 -0.01 -25.25 -2.88
CA MET A 190 0.92 -24.57 -3.77
C MET A 190 1.45 -23.24 -3.21
N GLY A 191 0.88 -22.73 -2.13
CA GLY A 191 1.27 -21.45 -1.54
C GLY A 191 0.74 -20.23 -2.32
N ASN A 192 -0.39 -20.38 -3.03
CA ASN A 192 -1.01 -19.29 -3.78
C ASN A 192 -1.35 -18.06 -2.92
N ASN A 193 -1.48 -18.27 -1.60
CA ASN A 193 -1.73 -17.23 -0.60
C ASN A 193 -0.47 -16.78 0.15
N ASP A 194 0.70 -17.21 -0.24
CA ASP A 194 1.94 -16.75 0.38
C ASP A 194 2.05 -15.22 0.31
N PHE A 195 2.77 -14.66 1.29
CA PHE A 195 2.93 -13.22 1.40
C PHE A 195 3.67 -12.68 0.18
N SER A 196 2.98 -11.88 -0.61
CA SER A 196 3.44 -11.39 -1.91
C SER A 196 2.90 -9.98 -2.19
N ASP A 197 3.35 -9.39 -3.28
CA ASP A 197 2.89 -8.10 -3.80
C ASP A 197 1.39 -8.05 -4.08
N ARG A 198 0.71 -9.19 -4.29
CA ARG A 198 -0.75 -9.27 -4.42
C ARG A 198 -1.50 -8.65 -3.25
N TRP A 199 -0.91 -8.66 -2.06
CA TRP A 199 -1.53 -8.21 -0.81
C TRP A 199 -1.04 -6.83 -0.36
N ILE A 200 -0.14 -6.23 -1.15
CA ILE A 200 0.40 -4.90 -0.88
C ILE A 200 -0.30 -3.90 -1.79
N GLU A 201 -0.87 -2.86 -1.18
CA GLU A 201 -1.67 -1.85 -1.87
C GLU A 201 -1.03 -0.46 -1.70
N ASP A 202 -1.23 0.42 -2.69
CA ASP A 202 -0.88 1.83 -2.55
C ASP A 202 -1.80 2.47 -1.50
N ALA A 203 -1.21 2.92 -0.40
CA ALA A 203 -1.89 3.59 0.69
C ALA A 203 -1.75 5.12 0.62
N SER A 204 -1.34 5.64 -0.53
CA SER A 204 -1.32 7.08 -0.78
C SER A 204 -2.74 7.66 -0.71
N PHE A 205 -2.87 8.82 -0.10
CA PHE A 205 -4.18 9.47 -0.02
C PHE A 205 -4.08 10.99 -0.05
N LEU A 206 -5.19 11.61 -0.46
CA LEU A 206 -5.54 13.00 -0.21
C LEU A 206 -6.88 13.00 0.53
N ARG A 207 -6.91 13.60 1.71
CA ARG A 207 -8.09 13.62 2.58
C ARG A 207 -8.43 15.04 2.98
N MET A 208 -9.68 15.42 2.76
CA MET A 208 -10.25 16.60 3.41
C MET A 208 -10.51 16.30 4.89
N LYS A 209 -9.88 17.05 5.77
CA LYS A 209 -9.96 16.88 7.23
C LYS A 209 -11.12 17.63 7.81
N ASN A 210 -11.28 18.88 7.37
CA ASN A 210 -12.24 19.79 7.94
C ASN A 210 -12.72 20.78 6.88
N VAL A 211 -13.99 21.13 6.96
CA VAL A 211 -14.59 22.30 6.28
C VAL A 211 -15.33 23.08 7.36
N THR A 212 -14.98 24.35 7.52
CA THR A 212 -15.59 25.20 8.52
C THR A 212 -16.19 26.44 7.85
N PHE A 213 -17.47 26.67 8.09
CA PHE A 213 -18.14 27.90 7.75
C PHE A 213 -18.41 28.69 9.03
N MET A 214 -17.99 29.95 9.06
CA MET A 214 -18.15 30.84 10.21
C MET A 214 -18.90 32.09 9.80
N ILE A 215 -19.77 32.55 10.69
CA ILE A 215 -20.42 33.85 10.61
C ILE A 215 -19.98 34.64 11.82
N ASP A 216 -19.24 35.73 11.62
CA ASP A 216 -18.84 36.62 12.69
C ASP A 216 -19.99 37.54 13.02
N GLY A 217 -20.62 37.28 14.17
CA GLY A 217 -21.72 38.10 14.71
C GLY A 217 -21.31 39.42 15.36
N GLN A 218 -20.02 39.74 15.40
CA GLN A 218 -19.52 40.96 16.08
C GLN A 218 -19.86 42.26 15.34
N GLY A 219 -20.42 42.18 14.13
CA GLY A 219 -20.89 43.36 13.41
C GLY A 219 -22.26 43.94 13.86
N ALA A 220 -22.95 43.28 14.78
CA ALA A 220 -24.33 43.66 15.17
C ALA A 220 -24.43 44.44 16.49
N TYR A 221 -23.33 44.73 17.21
CA TYR A 221 -23.38 45.39 18.50
C TYR A 221 -22.64 46.73 18.58
N SER A 222 -22.52 47.45 17.49
CA SER A 222 -21.99 48.83 17.54
C SER A 222 -23.01 49.83 17.03
N MET A 223 -24.27 49.68 17.44
CA MET A 223 -25.27 50.76 17.39
C MET A 223 -26.05 50.74 18.71
N MET A 224 -25.51 51.34 19.72
CA MET A 224 -26.18 52.04 20.80
C MET A 224 -25.29 53.17 21.27
#